data_381adf5cc3e84b4ccbbc056b12a99903
#
_entry.id   381adf5cc3e84b4ccbbc056b12a99903
#
_cell.length_a   1.000
_cell.length_b   1.000
_cell.length_c   1.000
_cell.angle_alpha   90.00
_cell.angle_beta   90.00
_cell.angle_gamma   90.00
#
_symmetry.space_group_name_H-M   'P 1'
#
loop_
_entity.id
_entity.type
_entity.pdbx_description
1 polymer ?
#
loop_
_entity_poly.entity_id
_entity_poly.type
_entity_poly.pdbx_seq_one_letter_code
_entity_poly.pdbx_strand_id
1 'polypeptide(L)'
;MPTTLTSGQRAMIEADLRARLAEVERRLAARQEGGSRTEHASAFLEQDADDAPQRSADREVDLALSDAGMQELGELSSALQRLHDDDFGFCRQCGVQIPFDRLKIEPQALRCVACESAAEAAAGVSTRSTL
;
A
#
# COMPACT_ATOMS: atom_id res chain seq x y z
N MET A 1 -32.12 -5.23 1.30
CA MET A 1 -31.40 -4.05 0.82
C MET A 1 -29.99 -4.06 1.37
N PRO A 2 -29.00 -3.90 0.52
CA PRO A 2 -27.64 -3.79 1.03
C PRO A 2 -27.54 -2.53 1.90
N THR A 3 -27.02 -2.71 3.07
CA THR A 3 -26.82 -1.60 4.02
C THR A 3 -25.61 -0.83 3.57
N THR A 4 -25.79 0.37 3.07
CA THR A 4 -24.67 1.24 2.75
C THR A 4 -24.03 1.72 4.04
N LEU A 5 -22.76 2.09 3.95
CA LEU A 5 -22.05 2.68 5.07
C LEU A 5 -22.76 3.94 5.53
N THR A 6 -22.82 4.14 6.83
CA THR A 6 -23.36 5.36 7.40
C THR A 6 -22.39 6.52 7.13
N SER A 7 -22.90 7.75 7.22
CA SER A 7 -22.05 8.94 7.07
C SER A 7 -20.93 8.97 8.12
N GLY A 8 -21.24 8.52 9.35
CA GLY A 8 -20.24 8.39 10.40
C GLY A 8 -19.16 7.37 10.07
N GLN A 9 -19.57 6.22 9.54
CA GLN A 9 -18.61 5.20 9.11
C GLN A 9 -17.74 5.70 7.96
N ARG A 10 -18.32 6.39 7.00
CA ARG A 10 -17.55 6.99 5.89
C ARG A 10 -16.56 8.02 6.40
N ALA A 11 -16.96 8.83 7.36
CA ALA A 11 -16.07 9.83 7.96
C ALA A 11 -14.89 9.18 8.68
N MET A 12 -15.13 8.09 9.38
CA MET A 12 -14.06 7.33 10.05
C MET A 12 -13.08 6.74 9.04
N ILE A 13 -13.60 6.18 7.95
CA ILE A 13 -12.77 5.62 6.89
C ILE A 13 -11.97 6.73 6.22
N GLU A 14 -12.58 7.88 5.96
CA GLU A 14 -11.88 9.02 5.36
C GLU A 14 -10.72 9.48 6.23
N ALA A 15 -10.94 9.63 7.52
CA ALA A 15 -9.90 10.03 8.45
C ALA A 15 -8.75 9.02 8.46
N ASP A 16 -9.07 7.74 8.46
CA ASP A 16 -8.06 6.67 8.44
C ASP A 16 -7.28 6.68 7.13
N LEU A 17 -7.96 6.82 5.99
CA LEU A 17 -7.29 6.89 4.69
C LEU A 17 -6.34 8.08 4.62
N ARG A 18 -6.77 9.25 5.10
CA ARG A 18 -5.92 10.44 5.10
C ARG A 18 -4.70 10.28 6.00
N ALA A 19 -4.89 9.65 7.16
CA ALA A 19 -3.79 9.40 8.08
C ALA A 19 -2.77 8.43 7.47
N ARG A 20 -3.25 7.36 6.84
CA ARG A 20 -2.39 6.38 6.17
C ARG A 20 -1.65 7.00 5.00
N LEU A 21 -2.33 7.84 4.22
CA LEU A 21 -1.73 8.53 3.09
C LEU A 21 -0.59 9.43 3.56
N ALA A 22 -0.82 10.22 4.60
CA ALA A 22 0.19 11.10 5.17
C ALA A 22 1.40 10.30 5.66
N GLU A 23 1.15 9.13 6.27
CA GLU A 23 2.23 8.26 6.75
C GLU A 23 3.08 7.72 5.61
N VAL A 24 2.44 7.27 4.53
CA VAL A 24 3.16 6.77 3.35
C VAL A 24 3.99 7.90 2.72
N GLU A 25 3.40 9.09 2.60
CA GLU A 25 4.11 10.24 2.06
C GLU A 25 5.35 10.58 2.90
N ARG A 26 5.23 10.54 4.23
CA ARG A 26 6.37 10.79 5.11
C ARG A 26 7.46 9.74 4.94
N ARG A 27 7.08 8.48 4.83
CA ARG A 27 8.05 7.40 4.63
C ARG A 27 8.79 7.54 3.31
N LEU A 28 8.07 7.90 2.24
CA LEU A 28 8.69 8.12 0.93
C LEU A 28 9.62 9.32 0.95
N ALA A 29 9.21 10.41 1.57
CA ALA A 29 10.05 11.61 1.69
C ALA A 29 11.31 11.32 2.50
N ALA A 30 11.18 10.58 3.59
CA ALA A 30 12.32 10.20 4.42
C ALA A 30 13.31 9.33 3.66
N ARG A 31 12.83 8.42 2.82
CA ARG A 31 13.70 7.58 1.98
C ARG A 31 14.45 8.40 0.96
N GLN A 32 13.78 9.37 0.33
CA GLN A 32 14.42 10.23 -0.64
C GLN A 32 15.51 11.08 0.01
N GLU A 33 15.24 11.63 1.18
CA GLU A 33 16.24 12.39 1.93
C GLU A 33 17.41 11.49 2.37
N GLY A 34 17.09 10.29 2.87
CA GLY A 34 18.10 9.32 3.26
C GLY A 34 18.96 8.90 2.08
N GLY A 35 18.33 8.66 0.92
CA GLY A 35 19.02 8.32 -0.31
C GLY A 35 19.97 9.42 -0.76
N SER A 36 19.49 10.66 -0.75
CA SER A 36 20.31 11.81 -1.12
C SER A 36 21.49 12.00 -0.18
N ARG A 37 21.29 11.86 1.10
CA ARG A 37 22.36 11.95 2.10
C ARG A 37 23.38 10.84 1.91
N THR A 38 22.91 9.63 1.65
CA THR A 38 23.76 8.47 1.43
C THR A 38 24.59 8.66 0.16
N GLU A 39 23.97 9.14 -0.91
CA GLU A 39 24.68 9.42 -2.16
C GLU A 39 25.73 10.50 -1.96
N HIS A 40 25.40 11.55 -1.21
CA HIS A 40 26.32 12.63 -0.92
C HIS A 40 27.51 12.13 -0.07
N ALA A 41 27.24 11.34 0.95
CA ALA A 41 28.26 10.75 1.76
C ALA A 41 29.14 9.79 0.95
N SER A 42 28.55 9.01 0.06
CA SER A 42 29.27 8.09 -0.82
C SER A 42 30.22 8.81 -1.75
N ALA A 43 29.86 10.00 -2.21
CA ALA A 43 30.73 10.81 -3.07
C ALA A 43 32.04 11.18 -2.37
N PHE A 44 32.02 11.36 -1.05
CA PHE A 44 33.21 11.62 -0.27
C PHE A 44 34.01 10.35 0.04
N LEU A 45 33.36 9.19 0.01
CA LEU A 45 33.96 7.92 0.40
C LEU A 45 34.24 7.01 -0.81
N GLU A 46 34.22 7.55 -2.01
CA GLU A 46 34.38 6.78 -3.25
C GLU A 46 35.70 6.04 -3.37
N GLN A 47 36.62 6.26 -2.48
CA GLN A 47 37.90 5.56 -2.50
C GLN A 47 37.83 4.14 -1.96
N ASP A 48 36.68 3.74 -1.39
CA ASP A 48 36.49 2.40 -0.84
C ASP A 48 35.68 1.54 -1.82
N ALA A 49 36.40 0.89 -2.74
CA ALA A 49 35.79 0.04 -3.74
C ALA A 49 35.12 -1.20 -3.16
N ASP A 50 35.49 -1.60 -1.95
CA ASP A 50 34.97 -2.80 -1.29
C ASP A 50 33.49 -2.69 -0.92
N ASP A 51 32.96 -1.47 -0.76
CA ASP A 51 31.58 -1.24 -0.37
C ASP A 51 30.61 -1.17 -1.56
N ALA A 52 31.11 -1.19 -2.78
CA ALA A 52 30.28 -1.02 -3.98
C ALA A 52 29.15 -2.07 -4.12
N PRO A 53 29.40 -3.39 -3.91
CA PRO A 53 28.32 -4.39 -4.00
C PRO A 53 27.25 -4.20 -2.94
N GLN A 54 27.63 -3.83 -1.73
CA GLN A 54 26.68 -3.61 -0.65
C GLN A 54 25.83 -2.38 -0.91
N ARG A 55 26.42 -1.31 -1.42
CA ARG A 55 25.67 -0.11 -1.79
C ARG A 55 24.66 -0.39 -2.89
N SER A 56 25.03 -1.24 -3.85
CA SER A 56 24.11 -1.65 -4.90
C SER A 56 22.93 -2.45 -4.36
N ALA A 57 23.18 -3.38 -3.43
CA ALA A 57 22.13 -4.16 -2.80
C ALA A 57 21.19 -3.28 -1.96
N ASP A 58 21.75 -2.34 -1.20
CA ASP A 58 20.97 -1.39 -0.41
C ASP A 58 20.09 -0.52 -1.31
N ARG A 59 20.61 -0.11 -2.45
CA ARG A 59 19.87 0.69 -3.43
C ARG A 59 18.70 -0.09 -4.01
N GLU A 60 18.90 -1.38 -4.30
CA GLU A 60 17.83 -2.24 -4.80
C GLU A 60 16.72 -2.40 -3.77
N VAL A 61 17.06 -2.58 -2.51
CA VAL A 61 16.08 -2.66 -1.43
C VAL A 61 15.30 -1.35 -1.31
N ASP A 62 15.99 -0.20 -1.33
CA ASP A 62 15.36 1.10 -1.25
C ASP A 62 14.40 1.35 -2.41
N LEU A 63 14.77 0.95 -3.63
CA LEU A 63 13.90 1.06 -4.79
C LEU A 63 12.65 0.20 -4.63
N ALA A 64 12.82 -1.05 -4.18
CA ALA A 64 11.69 -1.95 -3.98
C ALA A 64 10.72 -1.42 -2.93
N LEU A 65 11.23 -0.87 -1.83
CA LEU A 65 10.40 -0.28 -0.78
C LEU A 65 9.70 0.99 -1.26
N SER A 66 10.38 1.79 -2.10
CA SER A 66 9.78 2.99 -2.70
C SER A 66 8.67 2.63 -3.67
N ASP A 67 8.86 1.59 -4.48
CA ASP A 67 7.83 1.11 -5.41
C ASP A 67 6.60 0.62 -4.65
N ALA A 68 6.79 -0.15 -3.58
CA ALA A 68 5.69 -0.61 -2.73
C ALA A 68 4.95 0.57 -2.10
N GLY A 69 5.68 1.58 -1.65
CA GLY A 69 5.11 2.79 -1.09
C GLY A 69 4.30 3.58 -2.10
N MET A 70 4.79 3.71 -3.33
CA MET A 70 4.08 4.39 -4.40
C MET A 70 2.80 3.65 -4.78
N GLN A 71 2.84 2.33 -4.80
CA GLN A 71 1.65 1.51 -5.05
C GLN A 71 0.62 1.73 -3.94
N GLU A 72 1.03 1.68 -2.69
CA GLU A 72 0.16 1.92 -1.54
C GLU A 72 -0.44 3.32 -1.61
N LEU A 73 0.36 4.33 -1.94
CA LEU A 73 -0.10 5.70 -2.11
C LEU A 73 -1.21 5.78 -3.15
N GLY A 74 -1.03 5.11 -4.28
CA GLY A 74 -2.03 5.06 -5.34
C GLY A 74 -3.33 4.39 -4.88
N GLU A 75 -3.23 3.30 -4.14
CA GLU A 75 -4.39 2.58 -3.62
C GLU A 75 -5.17 3.43 -2.62
N LEU A 76 -4.46 4.11 -1.71
CA LEU A 76 -5.08 4.98 -0.71
C LEU A 76 -5.73 6.19 -1.37
N SER A 77 -5.06 6.81 -2.32
CA SER A 77 -5.60 7.95 -3.07
C SER A 77 -6.85 7.56 -3.84
N SER A 78 -6.83 6.41 -4.50
CA SER A 78 -7.97 5.87 -5.23
C SER A 78 -9.15 5.61 -4.29
N ALA A 79 -8.88 5.06 -3.11
CA ALA A 79 -9.93 4.82 -2.12
C ALA A 79 -10.58 6.12 -1.66
N LEU A 80 -9.79 7.17 -1.44
CA LEU A 80 -10.32 8.49 -1.08
C LEU A 80 -11.22 9.05 -2.19
N GLN A 81 -10.83 8.89 -3.44
CA GLN A 81 -11.64 9.35 -4.56
C GLN A 81 -12.97 8.60 -4.67
N ARG A 82 -12.96 7.30 -4.34
CA ARG A 82 -14.15 6.45 -4.42
C ARG A 82 -15.05 6.54 -3.18
N LEU A 83 -14.56 7.13 -2.12
CA LEU A 83 -15.23 7.10 -0.81
C LEU A 83 -16.68 7.61 -0.87
N HIS A 84 -16.95 8.57 -1.73
CA HIS A 84 -18.29 9.17 -1.85
C HIS A 84 -19.14 8.50 -2.91
N ASP A 85 -18.63 7.49 -3.60
CA ASP A 85 -19.39 6.74 -4.58
C ASP A 85 -20.37 5.78 -3.88
N ASP A 86 -21.50 5.52 -4.51
CA ASP A 86 -22.51 4.63 -3.94
C ASP A 86 -22.03 3.20 -3.82
N ASP A 87 -21.11 2.78 -4.68
CA ASP A 87 -20.57 1.43 -4.68
C ASP A 87 -19.37 1.25 -3.77
N PHE A 88 -18.96 2.29 -3.08
CA PHE A 88 -17.87 2.17 -2.11
C PHE A 88 -18.29 1.23 -0.97
N GLY A 89 -17.40 0.31 -0.63
CA GLY A 89 -17.66 -0.68 0.42
C GLY A 89 -18.25 -1.98 -0.10
N PHE A 90 -18.40 -2.12 -1.42
CA PHE A 90 -18.85 -3.35 -2.04
C PHE A 90 -17.71 -4.00 -2.80
N CYS A 91 -17.67 -5.32 -2.76
CA CYS A 91 -16.64 -6.08 -3.48
C CYS A 91 -16.80 -5.85 -4.99
N ARG A 92 -15.73 -5.47 -5.64
CA ARG A 92 -15.73 -5.23 -7.08
C ARG A 92 -15.88 -6.50 -7.90
N GLN A 93 -15.58 -7.64 -7.28
CA GLN A 93 -15.59 -8.92 -7.97
C GLN A 93 -16.97 -9.58 -7.91
N CYS A 94 -17.55 -9.70 -6.72
CA CYS A 94 -18.80 -10.42 -6.50
C CYS A 94 -19.96 -9.52 -6.09
N GLY A 95 -19.72 -8.26 -5.80
CA GLY A 95 -20.77 -7.30 -5.44
C GLY A 95 -21.25 -7.39 -4.00
N VAL A 96 -20.72 -8.29 -3.21
CA VAL A 96 -21.14 -8.41 -1.81
C VAL A 96 -20.58 -7.23 -1.01
N GLN A 97 -21.30 -6.80 0.01
CA GLN A 97 -20.84 -5.74 0.88
C GLN A 97 -19.65 -6.20 1.70
N ILE A 98 -18.58 -5.41 1.69
CA ILE A 98 -17.42 -5.65 2.53
C ILE A 98 -17.77 -5.19 3.95
N PRO A 99 -17.62 -6.05 4.97
CA PRO A 99 -17.95 -5.66 6.34
C PRO A 99 -17.16 -4.42 6.78
N PHE A 100 -17.79 -3.57 7.55
CA PHE A 100 -17.15 -2.38 8.09
C PHE A 100 -15.90 -2.74 8.91
N ASP A 101 -15.95 -3.84 9.65
CA ASP A 101 -14.80 -4.30 10.44
C ASP A 101 -13.57 -4.56 9.56
N ARG A 102 -13.77 -5.08 8.35
CA ARG A 102 -12.67 -5.25 7.40
C ARG A 102 -12.20 -3.91 6.86
N LEU A 103 -13.12 -3.00 6.56
CA LEU A 103 -12.78 -1.67 6.07
C LEU A 103 -12.06 -0.83 7.12
N LYS A 104 -12.27 -1.10 8.39
CA LYS A 104 -11.52 -0.46 9.47
C LYS A 104 -10.05 -0.87 9.44
N ILE A 105 -9.78 -2.11 9.06
CA ILE A 105 -8.43 -2.64 8.98
C ILE A 105 -7.79 -2.28 7.64
N GLU A 106 -8.52 -2.45 6.55
CA GLU A 106 -8.05 -2.16 5.20
C GLU A 106 -9.05 -1.27 4.48
N PRO A 107 -9.00 0.05 4.71
CA PRO A 107 -9.98 0.97 4.11
C PRO A 107 -9.87 1.05 2.59
N GLN A 108 -8.73 0.66 2.00
CA GLN A 108 -8.54 0.63 0.57
C GLN A 108 -9.00 -0.67 -0.08
N ALA A 109 -9.57 -1.61 0.68
CA ALA A 109 -9.96 -2.91 0.16
C ALA A 109 -10.99 -2.79 -0.96
N LEU A 110 -10.76 -3.50 -2.05
CA LEU A 110 -11.64 -3.54 -3.23
C LEU A 110 -12.43 -4.83 -3.30
N ARG A 111 -12.03 -5.85 -2.55
CA ARG A 111 -12.62 -7.17 -2.60
C ARG A 111 -12.93 -7.68 -1.21
N CYS A 112 -13.94 -8.55 -1.12
CA CYS A 112 -14.20 -9.27 0.12
C CYS A 112 -13.08 -10.28 0.37
N VAL A 113 -13.04 -10.85 1.58
CA VAL A 113 -11.99 -11.79 1.96
C VAL A 113 -11.92 -12.98 1.01
N ALA A 114 -13.08 -13.52 0.62
CA ALA A 114 -13.15 -14.68 -0.26
C ALA A 114 -12.58 -14.38 -1.64
N CYS A 115 -12.94 -13.22 -2.22
CA CYS A 115 -12.45 -12.83 -3.54
C CYS A 115 -10.97 -12.46 -3.50
N GLU A 116 -10.51 -11.83 -2.45
CA GLU A 116 -9.09 -11.51 -2.27
C GLU A 116 -8.25 -12.77 -2.17
N SER A 117 -8.70 -13.74 -1.40
CA SER A 117 -8.02 -15.04 -1.30
C SER A 117 -7.96 -15.76 -2.64
N ALA A 118 -9.07 -15.72 -3.40
CA ALA A 118 -9.10 -16.34 -4.73
C ALA A 118 -8.14 -15.64 -5.69
N ALA A 119 -8.07 -14.30 -5.63
CA ALA A 119 -7.16 -13.53 -6.48
C ALA A 119 -5.70 -13.80 -6.13
N GLU A 120 -5.38 -13.90 -4.86
CA GLU A 120 -4.04 -14.25 -4.39
C GLU A 120 -3.64 -15.64 -4.86
N ALA A 121 -4.53 -16.59 -4.76
CA ALA A 121 -4.29 -17.96 -5.23
C ALA A 121 -4.04 -17.98 -6.75
N ALA A 122 -4.83 -17.22 -7.50
CA ALA A 122 -4.68 -17.13 -8.96
C ALA A 122 -3.39 -16.43 -9.37
N ALA A 123 -2.89 -15.52 -8.53
CA ALA A 123 -1.68 -14.74 -8.83
C ALA A 123 -0.37 -15.51 -8.62
N GLY A 124 -0.45 -16.81 -8.46
CA GLY A 124 0.76 -17.62 -8.40
C GLY A 124 1.24 -17.97 -7.01
N VAL A 125 0.38 -17.86 -6.02
CA VAL A 125 0.69 -18.28 -4.66
C VAL A 125 0.62 -19.80 -4.54
N SER A 126 0.57 -20.47 -5.67
CA SER A 126 0.59 -21.92 -5.81
C SER A 126 1.79 -22.58 -5.13
N THR A 127 2.84 -21.85 -4.89
CA THR A 127 4.00 -22.35 -4.17
C THR A 127 3.66 -22.84 -2.77
N ARG A 128 2.59 -22.35 -2.19
CA ARG A 128 2.14 -22.77 -0.87
C ARG A 128 1.39 -24.11 -0.91
N SER A 129 0.75 -24.40 -2.03
CA SER A 129 -0.07 -25.59 -2.15
C SER A 129 0.75 -26.84 -2.37
N THR A 130 2.04 -26.73 -2.63
CA THR A 130 2.94 -27.86 -2.81
C THR A 130 3.49 -28.40 -1.49
N LEU A 131 3.12 -27.79 -0.44
CA LEU A 131 3.48 -28.24 0.91
C LEU A 131 2.40 -29.20 1.47
#